data_035e7fee9cc4cab78759bf0b27cc963b
#
_entry.id   035e7fee9cc4cab78759bf0b27cc963b
#
_cell.length_a   1.000
_cell.length_b   1.000
_cell.length_c   1.000
_cell.angle_alpha   90.00
_cell.angle_beta   90.00
_cell.angle_gamma   90.00
#
_symmetry.space_group_name_H-M   'P 1'
#
loop_
_entity.id
_entity.type
_entity.pdbx_description
1 polymer ?
#
loop_
_entity_poly.entity_id
_entity_poly.type
_entity_poly.pdbx_seq_one_letter_code
_entity_poly.pdbx_strand_id
1 'polypeptide(L)'
;MEHSHRLPTSRDPLPPRFLSCLADFADLFTRPTWPNALTLLAGVLLSPGRRTVAAALRILGRERDPKFCTFHRILNRAAWSSRAAASKLLLMLIASFLPADTPVVIGLDDTIERRWGPKIRARGIYRDPVRSTKGHFVKASGLRWLSAMLLVPVPWADRIMALPFLTLLAPSKRFYAAKLRAPKTLVDWARQAALQIRRGLPERYIVLVADSAFAAIEFLAAVREHVCVVTRLRLDANLFAFPPPKRNGRGRPAIKGKKLRKLSTILKDPKVRWQRCRISLWYGRTNRMVEITSGIALWYRGGVAPVPIRWLLVRDPKGELDRRLSWPRILMPARKTSSPGLCAAGRSRSRLRKCAHIWGSRPSASGPTRRSCAQHPHCSACSRSSPCSRMSSQNRRNSK
;
A
#
# COMPACT_ATOMS: atom_id res chain seq x y z
N MET A 1 -15.22 -20.46 48.82
CA MET A 1 -13.84 -19.92 48.78
C MET A 1 -13.64 -19.22 47.42
N GLU A 2 -13.98 -17.95 47.38
CA GLU A 2 -13.82 -17.12 46.16
C GLU A 2 -12.36 -16.68 46.01
N HIS A 3 -11.66 -17.19 45.00
CA HIS A 3 -10.37 -16.67 44.63
C HIS A 3 -10.53 -15.37 43.86
N SER A 4 -10.52 -14.26 44.59
CA SER A 4 -10.37 -12.94 44.06
C SER A 4 -8.98 -12.82 43.40
N HIS A 5 -8.91 -12.98 42.09
CA HIS A 5 -7.75 -12.59 41.30
C HIS A 5 -7.63 -11.06 41.27
N ARG A 6 -6.98 -10.49 42.29
CA ARG A 6 -6.49 -9.11 42.21
C ARG A 6 -5.46 -9.04 41.09
N LEU A 7 -5.83 -8.35 40.01
CA LEU A 7 -4.89 -7.97 38.96
C LEU A 7 -3.75 -7.13 39.57
N PRO A 8 -2.49 -7.38 39.17
CA PRO A 8 -1.35 -6.63 39.69
C PRO A 8 -1.53 -5.15 39.40
N THR A 9 -1.34 -4.32 40.40
CA THR A 9 -1.34 -2.84 40.37
C THR A 9 -0.07 -2.29 39.73
N SER A 10 0.35 -2.79 38.60
CA SER A 10 1.41 -2.21 37.80
C SER A 10 0.84 -1.00 37.07
N ARG A 11 1.48 0.17 37.21
CA ARG A 11 1.09 1.41 36.50
C ARG A 11 1.15 1.28 34.98
N ASP A 12 1.77 0.23 34.48
CA ASP A 12 1.95 -0.02 33.05
C ASP A 12 0.90 -0.99 32.53
N PRO A 13 0.12 -0.59 31.51
CA PRO A 13 -0.98 -1.40 30.98
C PRO A 13 -0.53 -2.57 30.08
N LEU A 14 0.77 -2.75 29.87
CA LEU A 14 1.36 -3.70 28.93
C LEU A 14 2.44 -4.56 29.62
N PRO A 15 2.62 -5.83 29.18
CA PRO A 15 3.67 -6.71 29.68
C PRO A 15 5.08 -6.11 29.47
N PRO A 16 6.07 -6.39 30.36
CA PRO A 16 7.42 -5.81 30.28
C PRO A 16 8.12 -6.06 28.95
N ARG A 17 7.99 -7.25 28.37
CA ARG A 17 8.54 -7.58 27.02
C ARG A 17 7.97 -6.70 25.93
N PHE A 18 6.70 -6.33 26.03
CA PHE A 18 6.05 -5.45 25.05
C PHE A 18 6.50 -4.01 25.25
N LEU A 19 6.67 -3.58 26.49
CA LEU A 19 7.19 -2.26 26.80
C LEU A 19 8.62 -2.06 26.29
N SER A 20 9.48 -3.08 26.37
CA SER A 20 10.85 -3.01 25.82
C SER A 20 10.84 -2.78 24.29
N CYS A 21 9.92 -3.43 23.55
CA CYS A 21 9.76 -3.18 22.11
C CYS A 21 9.27 -1.76 21.78
N LEU A 22 8.59 -1.10 22.71
CA LEU A 22 8.05 0.24 22.52
C LEU A 22 8.96 1.34 23.06
N ALA A 23 10.00 1.00 23.81
CA ALA A 23 10.89 1.96 24.47
C ALA A 23 11.46 3.01 23.50
N ASP A 24 11.82 2.58 22.27
CA ASP A 24 12.36 3.45 21.22
C ASP A 24 11.39 4.52 20.75
N PHE A 25 10.11 4.42 21.08
CA PHE A 25 9.10 5.39 20.69
C PHE A 25 8.86 6.46 21.77
N ALA A 26 9.40 6.26 22.99
CA ALA A 26 9.16 7.14 24.13
C ALA A 26 9.63 8.59 23.89
N ASP A 27 10.76 8.77 23.20
CA ASP A 27 11.33 10.08 22.87
C ASP A 27 10.49 10.91 21.87
N LEU A 28 9.53 10.27 21.21
CA LEU A 28 8.58 10.98 20.34
C LEU A 28 7.52 11.74 21.12
N PHE A 29 7.37 11.46 22.40
CA PHE A 29 6.33 12.01 23.27
C PHE A 29 6.96 12.75 24.45
N THR A 30 6.24 13.72 24.98
CA THR A 30 6.60 14.34 26.26
C THR A 30 6.37 13.35 27.41
N ARG A 31 7.10 13.52 28.54
CA ARG A 31 6.94 12.67 29.72
C ARG A 31 5.48 12.44 30.16
N PRO A 32 4.62 13.48 30.25
CA PRO A 32 3.21 13.25 30.64
C PRO A 32 2.35 12.63 29.55
N THR A 33 2.77 12.67 28.27
CA THR A 33 1.99 12.13 27.15
C THR A 33 2.23 10.66 26.93
N TRP A 34 3.46 10.18 27.16
CA TRP A 34 3.86 8.80 26.88
C TRP A 34 3.03 7.74 27.61
N PRO A 35 2.78 7.79 28.94
CA PRO A 35 1.95 6.80 29.63
C PRO A 35 0.52 6.72 29.08
N ASN A 36 -0.05 7.88 28.73
CA ASN A 36 -1.39 7.93 28.15
C ASN A 36 -1.41 7.35 26.72
N ALA A 37 -0.34 7.53 25.94
CA ALA A 37 -0.20 6.90 24.61
C ALA A 37 -0.10 5.38 24.73
N LEU A 38 0.65 4.86 25.71
CA LEU A 38 0.72 3.42 26.02
C LEU A 38 -0.64 2.86 26.43
N THR A 39 -1.39 3.58 27.26
CA THR A 39 -2.76 3.21 27.65
C THR A 39 -3.68 3.09 26.41
N LEU A 40 -3.64 4.09 25.51
CA LEU A 40 -4.40 4.01 24.26
C LEU A 40 -3.98 2.85 23.38
N LEU A 41 -2.68 2.61 23.26
CA LEU A 41 -2.16 1.49 22.47
C LEU A 41 -2.64 0.16 23.01
N ALA A 42 -2.55 -0.06 24.33
CA ALA A 42 -3.07 -1.26 24.99
C ALA A 42 -4.56 -1.46 24.73
N GLY A 43 -5.36 -0.41 24.92
CA GLY A 43 -6.79 -0.46 24.67
C GLY A 43 -7.15 -0.71 23.20
N VAL A 44 -6.41 -0.14 22.27
CA VAL A 44 -6.62 -0.37 20.83
C VAL A 44 -6.26 -1.81 20.44
N LEU A 45 -5.20 -2.39 21.02
CA LEU A 45 -4.81 -3.78 20.77
C LEU A 45 -5.87 -4.78 21.29
N LEU A 46 -6.42 -4.50 22.47
CA LEU A 46 -7.41 -5.35 23.11
C LEU A 46 -8.83 -5.17 22.54
N SER A 47 -9.11 -4.06 21.83
CA SER A 47 -10.44 -3.77 21.29
C SER A 47 -10.81 -4.67 20.11
N PRO A 48 -11.82 -5.53 20.22
CA PRO A 48 -12.20 -6.46 19.15
C PRO A 48 -12.97 -5.79 18.00
N GLY A 49 -13.50 -4.59 18.22
CA GLY A 49 -14.36 -3.90 17.27
C GLY A 49 -13.78 -2.57 16.77
N ARG A 50 -14.59 -1.52 16.84
CA ARG A 50 -14.17 -0.17 16.44
C ARG A 50 -13.10 0.37 17.39
N ARG A 51 -11.93 0.69 16.88
CA ARG A 51 -10.78 1.19 17.64
C ARG A 51 -10.90 2.72 17.84
N THR A 52 -11.85 3.11 18.67
CA THR A 52 -12.03 4.52 19.12
C THR A 52 -11.38 4.71 20.47
N VAL A 53 -11.08 5.97 20.84
CA VAL A 53 -10.57 6.30 22.18
C VAL A 53 -11.52 5.79 23.27
N ALA A 54 -12.84 6.02 23.11
CA ALA A 54 -13.83 5.52 24.06
C ALA A 54 -13.85 4.00 24.18
N ALA A 55 -13.74 3.25 23.06
CA ALA A 55 -13.67 1.80 23.08
C ALA A 55 -12.37 1.31 23.74
N ALA A 56 -11.24 1.94 23.45
CA ALA A 56 -9.95 1.60 24.05
C ALA A 56 -9.96 1.83 25.58
N LEU A 57 -10.56 2.89 26.06
CA LEU A 57 -10.67 3.16 27.50
C LEU A 57 -11.65 2.20 28.18
N ARG A 58 -12.78 1.91 27.53
CA ARG A 58 -13.78 0.97 28.07
C ARG A 58 -13.21 -0.43 28.27
N ILE A 59 -12.48 -0.96 27.28
CA ILE A 59 -11.88 -2.32 27.42
C ILE A 59 -10.85 -2.40 28.54
N LEU A 60 -10.28 -1.26 28.95
CA LEU A 60 -9.34 -1.15 30.07
C LEU A 60 -10.03 -0.79 31.40
N GLY A 61 -11.36 -0.74 31.45
CA GLY A 61 -12.10 -0.33 32.65
C GLY A 61 -11.92 1.14 33.03
N ARG A 62 -11.55 2.00 32.05
CA ARG A 62 -11.28 3.43 32.26
C ARG A 62 -12.30 4.34 31.59
N GLU A 63 -13.52 3.88 31.37
CA GLU A 63 -14.60 4.67 30.75
C GLU A 63 -15.01 5.91 31.54
N ARG A 64 -14.82 5.89 32.87
CA ARG A 64 -15.10 6.99 33.77
C ARG A 64 -13.85 7.80 34.19
N ASP A 65 -12.74 7.65 33.44
CA ASP A 65 -11.50 8.38 33.76
C ASP A 65 -11.74 9.90 33.67
N PRO A 66 -11.49 10.67 34.73
CA PRO A 66 -11.69 12.12 34.71
C PRO A 66 -10.78 12.82 33.68
N LYS A 67 -9.71 12.17 33.27
CA LYS A 67 -8.77 12.66 32.26
C LYS A 67 -9.14 12.20 30.83
N PHE A 68 -10.37 11.77 30.58
CA PHE A 68 -10.86 11.29 29.29
C PHE A 68 -10.48 12.21 28.11
N CYS A 69 -10.64 13.51 28.26
CA CYS A 69 -10.26 14.49 27.24
C CYS A 69 -8.76 14.48 26.90
N THR A 70 -7.90 14.10 27.85
CA THR A 70 -6.45 14.05 27.64
C THR A 70 -6.08 12.97 26.61
N PHE A 71 -6.75 11.83 26.63
CA PHE A 71 -6.55 10.78 25.64
C PHE A 71 -6.91 11.23 24.22
N HIS A 72 -7.98 11.99 24.05
CA HIS A 72 -8.32 12.60 22.76
C HIS A 72 -7.27 13.61 22.30
N ARG A 73 -6.69 14.39 23.24
CA ARG A 73 -5.66 15.38 22.93
C ARG A 73 -4.38 14.77 22.38
N ILE A 74 -4.03 13.52 22.74
CA ILE A 74 -2.87 12.81 22.18
C ILE A 74 -2.99 12.69 20.66
N LEU A 75 -4.18 12.42 20.16
CA LEU A 75 -4.41 12.19 18.72
C LEU A 75 -4.61 13.49 17.92
N ASN A 76 -5.04 14.57 18.54
CA ASN A 76 -5.42 15.80 17.84
C ASN A 76 -4.59 17.03 18.16
N ARG A 77 -3.89 17.10 19.31
CA ARG A 77 -3.17 18.29 19.76
C ARG A 77 -1.74 18.05 20.22
N ALA A 78 -1.41 16.87 20.73
CA ALA A 78 -0.06 16.60 21.21
C ALA A 78 0.98 16.72 20.09
N ALA A 79 2.08 17.36 20.41
CA ALA A 79 3.18 17.60 19.47
C ALA A 79 4.06 16.34 19.36
N TRP A 80 3.65 15.37 18.56
CA TRP A 80 4.48 14.22 18.17
C TRP A 80 4.44 14.00 16.66
N SER A 81 5.48 13.38 16.15
CA SER A 81 5.64 13.17 14.71
C SER A 81 5.27 11.74 14.31
N SER A 82 4.12 11.56 13.65
CA SER A 82 3.74 10.28 13.06
C SER A 82 4.73 9.78 12.00
N ARG A 83 5.44 10.69 11.33
CA ARG A 83 6.50 10.33 10.37
C ARG A 83 7.74 9.81 11.04
N ALA A 84 8.14 10.38 12.17
CA ALA A 84 9.25 9.86 12.97
C ALA A 84 8.89 8.48 13.56
N ALA A 85 7.66 8.31 14.07
CA ALA A 85 7.14 7.02 14.51
C ALA A 85 7.17 5.97 13.39
N ALA A 86 6.75 6.34 12.18
CA ALA A 86 6.81 5.46 11.02
C ALA A 86 8.25 5.04 10.66
N SER A 87 9.21 5.95 10.78
CA SER A 87 10.63 5.64 10.53
C SER A 87 11.19 4.68 11.57
N LYS A 88 10.90 4.90 12.85
CA LYS A 88 11.30 3.97 13.94
C LYS A 88 10.67 2.59 13.76
N LEU A 89 9.36 2.55 13.44
CA LEU A 89 8.66 1.29 13.16
C LEU A 89 9.29 0.56 11.98
N LEU A 90 9.63 1.25 10.89
CA LEU A 90 10.30 0.63 9.75
C LEU A 90 11.64 0.01 10.12
N LEU A 91 12.46 0.72 10.90
CA LEU A 91 13.76 0.19 11.36
C LEU A 91 13.58 -1.04 12.26
N MET A 92 12.64 -1.01 13.19
CA MET A 92 12.30 -2.14 14.04
C MET A 92 11.83 -3.35 13.22
N LEU A 93 10.97 -3.17 12.24
CA LEU A 93 10.50 -4.23 11.35
C LEU A 93 11.65 -4.80 10.51
N ILE A 94 12.54 -3.96 9.98
CA ILE A 94 13.72 -4.42 9.23
C ILE A 94 14.63 -5.25 10.13
N ALA A 95 14.95 -4.78 11.32
CA ALA A 95 15.80 -5.50 12.28
C ALA A 95 15.21 -6.86 12.66
N SER A 96 13.86 -6.95 12.78
CA SER A 96 13.18 -8.18 13.18
C SER A 96 13.04 -9.21 12.05
N PHE A 97 12.94 -8.78 10.79
CA PHE A 97 12.51 -9.67 9.69
C PHE A 97 13.49 -9.76 8.52
N LEU A 98 14.45 -8.86 8.39
CA LEU A 98 15.31 -8.83 7.22
C LEU A 98 16.79 -8.94 7.58
N PRO A 99 17.55 -9.87 6.96
CA PRO A 99 19.00 -9.89 7.02
C PRO A 99 19.62 -8.58 6.50
N ALA A 100 20.83 -8.27 6.96
CA ALA A 100 21.50 -7.02 6.64
C ALA A 100 21.66 -6.77 5.12
N ASP A 101 22.02 -7.80 4.35
CA ASP A 101 22.36 -7.68 2.93
C ASP A 101 21.16 -7.84 1.99
N THR A 102 19.95 -8.05 2.53
CA THR A 102 18.77 -8.24 1.68
C THR A 102 18.18 -6.90 1.24
N PRO A 103 17.67 -6.81 0.00
CA PRO A 103 16.91 -5.64 -0.44
C PRO A 103 15.69 -5.39 0.45
N VAL A 104 15.45 -4.13 0.78
CA VAL A 104 14.22 -3.71 1.47
C VAL A 104 13.11 -3.55 0.44
N VAL A 105 12.13 -4.44 0.45
CA VAL A 105 11.01 -4.42 -0.49
C VAL A 105 9.80 -3.78 0.16
N ILE A 106 9.31 -2.71 -0.43
CA ILE A 106 8.20 -1.92 0.11
C ILE A 106 7.06 -1.88 -0.89
N GLY A 107 5.87 -2.29 -0.45
CA GLY A 107 4.64 -2.15 -1.19
C GLY A 107 4.04 -0.76 -0.99
N LEU A 108 3.57 -0.13 -2.07
CA LEU A 108 2.74 1.06 -2.03
C LEU A 108 1.35 0.72 -2.53
N ASP A 109 0.34 1.05 -1.73
CA ASP A 109 -1.05 0.86 -2.10
C ASP A 109 -1.91 2.01 -1.58
N ASP A 110 -3.03 2.28 -2.26
CA ASP A 110 -3.98 3.28 -1.81
C ASP A 110 -5.36 2.68 -1.54
N THR A 111 -6.00 3.21 -0.53
CA THR A 111 -7.35 2.76 -0.16
C THR A 111 -8.27 3.94 0.11
N ILE A 112 -9.57 3.72 -0.08
CA ILE A 112 -10.62 4.69 0.20
C ILE A 112 -11.37 4.22 1.43
N GLU A 113 -11.21 4.96 2.51
CA GLU A 113 -12.05 4.81 3.70
C GLU A 113 -13.36 5.57 3.49
N ARG A 114 -14.46 4.84 3.33
CA ARG A 114 -15.78 5.45 3.09
C ARG A 114 -16.21 6.26 4.30
N ARG A 115 -16.41 7.56 4.09
CA ARG A 115 -16.84 8.53 5.11
C ARG A 115 -17.87 9.49 4.53
N TRP A 116 -18.83 9.84 5.36
CA TRP A 116 -19.88 10.79 5.04
C TRP A 116 -19.84 11.94 6.06
N GLY A 117 -20.42 13.06 5.71
CA GLY A 117 -20.52 14.21 6.60
C GLY A 117 -19.81 15.45 6.06
N PRO A 118 -20.44 16.63 6.20
CA PRO A 118 -19.94 17.89 5.67
C PRO A 118 -18.70 18.40 6.41
N LYS A 119 -18.55 18.06 7.69
CA LYS A 119 -17.44 18.52 8.55
C LYS A 119 -16.10 17.85 8.26
N ILE A 120 -16.06 16.77 7.46
CA ILE A 120 -14.81 16.07 7.11
C ILE A 120 -14.14 16.81 5.94
N ARG A 121 -13.26 17.75 6.26
CA ARG A 121 -12.65 18.69 5.30
C ARG A 121 -11.82 17.97 4.20
N ALA A 122 -11.07 16.93 4.55
CA ALA A 122 -10.19 16.20 3.62
C ALA A 122 -10.94 15.23 2.68
N ARG A 123 -12.24 15.02 2.91
CA ARG A 123 -13.09 14.12 2.15
C ARG A 123 -13.15 14.48 0.66
N GLY A 124 -13.15 13.46 -0.19
CA GLY A 124 -13.35 13.58 -1.62
C GLY A 124 -14.36 12.58 -2.14
N ILE A 125 -14.65 12.68 -3.44
CA ILE A 125 -15.43 11.70 -4.19
C ILE A 125 -14.49 11.01 -5.15
N TYR A 126 -14.43 9.69 -5.05
CA TYR A 126 -13.50 8.85 -5.81
C TYR A 126 -14.26 7.73 -6.51
N ARG A 127 -13.62 7.15 -7.53
CA ARG A 127 -14.11 5.89 -8.11
C ARG A 127 -13.95 4.78 -7.08
N ASP A 128 -15.03 4.06 -6.79
CA ASP A 128 -14.99 2.87 -5.94
C ASP A 128 -14.32 1.72 -6.69
N PRO A 129 -13.15 1.23 -6.28
CA PRO A 129 -12.42 0.19 -7.01
C PRO A 129 -13.10 -1.18 -6.92
N VAL A 130 -13.93 -1.40 -5.91
CA VAL A 130 -14.60 -2.69 -5.65
C VAL A 130 -15.91 -2.79 -6.42
N ARG A 131 -16.70 -1.70 -6.45
CA ARG A 131 -18.03 -1.67 -7.06
C ARG A 131 -18.03 -1.27 -8.53
N SER A 132 -16.97 -0.59 -9.00
CA SER A 132 -16.88 -0.14 -10.39
C SER A 132 -16.37 -1.23 -11.31
N THR A 133 -17.02 -1.39 -12.45
CA THR A 133 -16.56 -2.23 -13.57
C THR A 133 -16.09 -1.36 -14.75
N LYS A 134 -15.73 -1.98 -15.89
CA LYS A 134 -15.37 -1.22 -17.09
C LYS A 134 -16.51 -0.37 -17.65
N GLY A 135 -17.75 -0.87 -17.57
CA GLY A 135 -18.94 -0.20 -18.06
C GLY A 135 -19.76 0.54 -16.99
N HIS A 136 -19.44 0.34 -15.69
CA HIS A 136 -20.22 0.93 -14.60
C HIS A 136 -19.31 1.66 -13.60
N PHE A 137 -19.46 2.97 -13.53
CA PHE A 137 -18.66 3.82 -12.65
C PHE A 137 -19.43 4.14 -11.36
N VAL A 138 -18.99 3.57 -10.24
CA VAL A 138 -19.57 3.87 -8.92
C VAL A 138 -18.70 4.87 -8.19
N LYS A 139 -19.32 5.94 -7.69
CA LYS A 139 -18.66 6.96 -6.86
C LYS A 139 -18.71 6.57 -5.40
N ALA A 140 -17.60 6.74 -4.67
CA ALA A 140 -17.50 6.59 -3.23
C ALA A 140 -17.04 7.90 -2.60
N SER A 141 -17.76 8.34 -1.57
CA SER A 141 -17.31 9.45 -0.72
C SER A 141 -16.41 8.93 0.38
N GLY A 142 -15.29 9.59 0.64
CA GLY A 142 -14.38 9.12 1.68
C GLY A 142 -13.07 9.88 1.79
N LEU A 143 -12.20 9.32 2.62
CA LEU A 143 -10.80 9.71 2.79
C LEU A 143 -9.93 8.76 1.98
N ARG A 144 -8.96 9.30 1.26
CA ARG A 144 -7.99 8.50 0.51
C ARG A 144 -6.70 8.40 1.29
N TRP A 145 -6.25 7.18 1.53
CA TRP A 145 -5.05 6.87 2.27
C TRP A 145 -4.02 6.21 1.36
N LEU A 146 -2.77 6.64 1.46
CA LEU A 146 -1.63 5.96 0.87
C LEU A 146 -0.89 5.23 1.97
N SER A 147 -0.69 3.93 1.81
CA SER A 147 0.04 3.09 2.76
C SER A 147 1.32 2.56 2.15
N ALA A 148 2.41 2.64 2.90
CA ALA A 148 3.66 1.97 2.62
C ALA A 148 3.84 0.81 3.59
N MET A 149 4.14 -0.38 3.06
CA MET A 149 4.19 -1.64 3.78
C MET A 149 5.49 -2.37 3.49
N LEU A 150 6.17 -2.85 4.51
CA LEU A 150 7.33 -3.72 4.34
C LEU A 150 6.85 -5.11 3.90
N LEU A 151 7.34 -5.59 2.77
CA LEU A 151 7.02 -6.93 2.24
C LEU A 151 8.09 -7.92 2.67
N VAL A 152 7.75 -8.82 3.58
CA VAL A 152 8.69 -9.79 4.15
C VAL A 152 8.14 -11.21 4.17
N PRO A 153 8.96 -12.23 3.95
CA PRO A 153 8.59 -13.60 4.25
C PRO A 153 8.52 -13.75 5.77
N VAL A 154 7.37 -14.20 6.26
CA VAL A 154 7.17 -14.46 7.69
C VAL A 154 7.25 -15.97 7.88
N PRO A 155 8.27 -16.50 8.62
CA PRO A 155 8.58 -17.91 8.67
C PRO A 155 7.40 -18.82 9.08
N TRP A 156 6.64 -18.39 10.10
CA TRP A 156 5.49 -19.16 10.62
C TRP A 156 4.22 -19.03 9.78
N ALA A 157 4.18 -18.10 8.81
CA ALA A 157 3.01 -17.88 7.96
C ALA A 157 3.15 -18.50 6.56
N ASP A 158 4.33 -19.01 6.22
CA ASP A 158 4.70 -19.59 4.91
C ASP A 158 4.26 -18.71 3.71
N ARG A 159 4.26 -17.41 3.91
CA ARG A 159 3.87 -16.41 2.90
C ARG A 159 4.54 -15.08 3.13
N ILE A 160 4.56 -14.27 2.08
CA ILE A 160 4.98 -12.88 2.19
C ILE A 160 3.86 -12.07 2.83
N MET A 161 4.18 -11.42 3.95
CA MET A 161 3.28 -10.50 4.65
C MET A 161 3.61 -9.06 4.27
N ALA A 162 2.59 -8.24 4.23
CA ALA A 162 2.70 -6.79 4.06
C ALA A 162 2.50 -6.13 5.43
N LEU A 163 3.58 -5.60 6.00
CA LEU A 163 3.58 -4.98 7.32
C LEU A 163 3.52 -3.44 7.17
N PRO A 164 2.38 -2.80 7.42
CA PRO A 164 2.23 -1.36 7.23
C PRO A 164 3.02 -0.59 8.30
N PHE A 165 3.81 0.39 7.87
CA PHE A 165 4.57 1.24 8.77
C PHE A 165 4.32 2.74 8.56
N LEU A 166 3.87 3.16 7.38
CA LEU A 166 3.56 4.54 7.06
C LEU A 166 2.22 4.62 6.35
N THR A 167 1.30 5.42 6.90
CA THR A 167 0.01 5.72 6.28
C THR A 167 -0.17 7.22 6.20
N LEU A 168 -0.41 7.73 4.98
CA LEU A 168 -0.54 9.15 4.67
C LEU A 168 -1.95 9.44 4.18
N LEU A 169 -2.58 10.47 4.75
CA LEU A 169 -3.82 11.00 4.21
C LEU A 169 -3.52 11.81 2.95
N ALA A 170 -4.17 11.47 1.85
CA ALA A 170 -4.15 12.22 0.59
C ALA A 170 -5.46 13.02 0.45
N PRO A 171 -5.48 14.29 0.90
CA PRO A 171 -6.69 15.09 0.88
C PRO A 171 -7.21 15.35 -0.53
N SER A 172 -8.51 15.57 -0.65
CA SER A 172 -9.15 15.89 -1.93
C SER A 172 -8.74 17.27 -2.46
N LYS A 173 -8.95 17.52 -3.76
CA LYS A 173 -8.72 18.84 -4.38
C LYS A 173 -9.49 19.94 -3.65
N ARG A 174 -10.71 19.66 -3.20
CA ARG A 174 -11.55 20.58 -2.43
C ARG A 174 -10.88 21.06 -1.13
N PHE A 175 -10.15 20.19 -0.43
CA PHE A 175 -9.40 20.54 0.76
C PHE A 175 -8.32 21.58 0.48
N TYR A 176 -7.63 21.46 -0.64
CA TYR A 176 -6.58 22.41 -1.04
C TYR A 176 -7.16 23.72 -1.52
N ALA A 177 -8.25 23.67 -2.29
CA ALA A 177 -8.96 24.86 -2.74
C ALA A 177 -9.43 25.74 -1.56
N ALA A 178 -9.99 25.12 -0.51
CA ALA A 178 -10.39 25.82 0.71
C ALA A 178 -9.22 26.45 1.50
N LYS A 179 -7.97 26.08 1.18
CA LYS A 179 -6.75 26.61 1.81
C LYS A 179 -5.92 27.46 0.86
N LEU A 180 -6.42 27.77 -0.34
CA LEU A 180 -5.71 28.50 -1.38
C LEU A 180 -4.32 27.89 -1.69
N ARG A 181 -4.23 26.57 -1.71
CA ARG A 181 -2.99 25.83 -1.97
C ARG A 181 -3.12 24.95 -3.20
N ALA A 182 -2.01 24.78 -3.92
CA ALA A 182 -1.95 23.85 -5.04
C ALA A 182 -2.24 22.41 -4.60
N PRO A 183 -3.12 21.69 -5.30
CA PRO A 183 -3.51 20.33 -4.92
C PRO A 183 -2.36 19.36 -5.14
N LYS A 184 -2.08 18.51 -4.14
CA LYS A 184 -1.18 17.37 -4.29
C LYS A 184 -1.96 16.17 -4.78
N THR A 185 -1.43 15.51 -5.80
CA THR A 185 -1.95 14.25 -6.32
C THR A 185 -1.51 13.06 -5.45
N LEU A 186 -2.11 11.89 -5.65
CA LEU A 186 -1.65 10.67 -5.01
C LEU A 186 -0.19 10.34 -5.36
N VAL A 187 0.21 10.63 -6.58
CA VAL A 187 1.58 10.45 -7.09
C VAL A 187 2.57 11.35 -6.36
N ASP A 188 2.18 12.59 -6.02
CA ASP A 188 3.00 13.49 -5.22
C ASP A 188 3.20 12.98 -3.79
N TRP A 189 2.15 12.39 -3.21
CA TRP A 189 2.24 11.76 -1.89
C TRP A 189 3.12 10.51 -1.93
N ALA A 190 3.02 9.68 -2.98
CA ALA A 190 3.90 8.53 -3.18
C ALA A 190 5.37 8.95 -3.33
N ARG A 191 5.64 10.03 -4.07
CA ARG A 191 6.98 10.61 -4.18
C ARG A 191 7.53 11.03 -2.82
N GLN A 192 6.73 11.74 -2.02
CA GLN A 192 7.13 12.15 -0.67
C GLN A 192 7.41 10.96 0.25
N ALA A 193 6.56 9.92 0.20
CA ALA A 193 6.76 8.68 0.93
C ALA A 193 8.08 7.99 0.53
N ALA A 194 8.32 7.83 -0.76
CA ALA A 194 9.54 7.20 -1.28
C ALA A 194 10.80 7.94 -0.84
N LEU A 195 10.82 9.28 -0.92
CA LEU A 195 11.95 10.10 -0.49
C LEU A 195 12.14 10.09 1.05
N GLN A 196 11.05 10.01 1.81
CA GLN A 196 11.14 9.85 3.27
C GLN A 196 11.74 8.50 3.64
N ILE A 197 11.29 7.41 3.00
CA ILE A 197 11.84 6.07 3.20
C ILE A 197 13.33 6.05 2.85
N ARG A 198 13.72 6.66 1.73
CA ARG A 198 15.13 6.74 1.33
C ARG A 198 15.99 7.46 2.36
N ARG A 199 15.49 8.58 2.94
CA ARG A 199 16.20 9.31 4.00
C ARG A 199 16.38 8.48 5.27
N GLY A 200 15.39 7.66 5.63
CA GLY A 200 15.47 6.75 6.78
C GLY A 200 16.37 5.53 6.55
N LEU A 201 16.71 5.21 5.30
CA LEU A 201 17.48 4.03 4.92
C LEU A 201 18.54 4.38 3.86
N PRO A 202 19.52 5.27 4.19
CA PRO A 202 20.45 5.82 3.20
C PRO A 202 21.34 4.76 2.53
N GLU A 203 21.72 3.70 3.23
CA GLU A 203 22.65 2.67 2.75
C GLU A 203 21.95 1.43 2.18
N ARG A 204 20.63 1.29 2.39
CA ARG A 204 19.92 0.07 1.97
C ARG A 204 19.46 0.16 0.51
N TYR A 205 19.52 -0.96 -0.19
CA TYR A 205 18.89 -1.08 -1.51
C TYR A 205 17.37 -1.24 -1.35
N ILE A 206 16.63 -0.25 -1.85
CA ILE A 206 15.16 -0.17 -1.69
C ILE A 206 14.48 -0.50 -3.01
N VAL A 207 13.49 -1.39 -2.96
CA VAL A 207 12.62 -1.75 -4.07
C VAL A 207 11.18 -1.36 -3.70
N LEU A 208 10.59 -0.42 -4.44
CA LEU A 208 9.19 -0.05 -4.31
C LEU A 208 8.35 -0.86 -5.29
N VAL A 209 7.36 -1.59 -4.77
CA VAL A 209 6.37 -2.33 -5.56
C VAL A 209 5.04 -1.62 -5.49
N ALA A 210 4.48 -1.24 -6.63
CA ALA A 210 3.25 -0.48 -6.68
C ALA A 210 2.35 -0.93 -7.83
N ASP A 211 1.09 -0.59 -7.78
CA ASP A 211 0.15 -0.89 -8.85
C ASP A 211 0.26 0.10 -10.04
N SER A 212 -0.60 -0.04 -11.03
CA SER A 212 -0.60 0.79 -12.24
C SER A 212 -0.94 2.27 -12.00
N ALA A 213 -1.56 2.63 -10.87
CA ALA A 213 -1.85 4.02 -10.52
C ALA A 213 -0.57 4.82 -10.31
N PHE A 214 0.51 4.14 -9.89
CA PHE A 214 1.84 4.73 -9.67
C PHE A 214 2.77 4.62 -10.90
N ALA A 215 2.30 4.04 -12.01
CA ALA A 215 3.02 4.05 -13.27
C ALA A 215 2.89 5.43 -13.95
N ALA A 216 3.49 6.44 -13.35
CA ALA A 216 3.52 7.82 -13.81
C ALA A 216 4.95 8.27 -14.07
N ILE A 217 5.20 8.88 -15.24
CA ILE A 217 6.55 9.32 -15.65
C ILE A 217 7.13 10.29 -14.64
N GLU A 218 6.33 11.20 -14.12
CA GLU A 218 6.74 12.21 -13.14
C GLU A 218 7.22 11.58 -11.83
N PHE A 219 6.51 10.55 -11.37
CA PHE A 219 6.91 9.81 -10.18
C PHE A 219 8.23 9.09 -10.41
N LEU A 220 8.31 8.33 -11.50
CA LEU A 220 9.49 7.55 -11.82
C LEU A 220 10.71 8.43 -12.06
N ALA A 221 10.56 9.56 -12.77
CA ALA A 221 11.63 10.53 -12.97
C ALA A 221 12.19 11.07 -11.66
N ALA A 222 11.29 11.36 -10.70
CA ALA A 222 11.66 11.96 -9.41
C ALA A 222 12.33 10.98 -8.44
N VAL A 223 12.01 9.67 -8.50
CA VAL A 223 12.48 8.69 -7.50
C VAL A 223 13.53 7.72 -8.00
N ARG A 224 13.79 7.65 -9.31
CA ARG A 224 14.69 6.66 -9.94
C ARG A 224 16.13 6.69 -9.44
N GLU A 225 16.60 7.81 -8.94
CA GLU A 225 17.97 7.94 -8.40
C GLU A 225 18.08 7.45 -6.96
N HIS A 226 16.96 7.26 -6.32
CA HIS A 226 16.84 6.95 -4.91
C HIS A 226 16.39 5.52 -4.65
N VAL A 227 15.47 5.00 -5.45
CA VAL A 227 14.84 3.70 -5.25
C VAL A 227 14.60 2.99 -6.58
N CYS A 228 14.60 1.65 -6.54
CA CYS A 228 14.17 0.82 -7.65
C CYS A 228 12.64 0.71 -7.62
N VAL A 229 11.95 1.10 -8.69
CA VAL A 229 10.49 1.01 -8.75
C VAL A 229 10.07 -0.14 -9.64
N VAL A 230 9.13 -0.93 -9.14
CA VAL A 230 8.49 -2.03 -9.85
C VAL A 230 6.99 -1.76 -9.90
N THR A 231 6.44 -1.53 -11.09
CA THR A 231 5.02 -1.23 -11.26
C THR A 231 4.46 -1.83 -12.53
N ARG A 232 3.14 -1.82 -12.68
CA ARG A 232 2.47 -2.29 -13.89
C ARG A 232 2.44 -1.18 -14.93
N LEU A 233 2.97 -1.45 -16.11
CA LEU A 233 2.88 -0.55 -17.26
C LEU A 233 1.64 -0.88 -18.10
N ARG A 234 1.07 0.09 -18.74
CA ARG A 234 -0.01 -0.12 -19.72
C ARG A 234 0.57 -0.75 -21.00
N LEU A 235 -0.18 -1.66 -21.63
CA LEU A 235 0.23 -2.31 -22.88
C LEU A 235 0.33 -1.34 -24.06
N ASP A 236 -0.35 -0.21 -23.97
CA ASP A 236 -0.39 0.86 -24.97
C ASP A 236 0.61 1.99 -24.69
N ALA A 237 1.49 1.83 -23.68
CA ALA A 237 2.49 2.85 -23.33
C ALA A 237 3.39 3.20 -24.52
N ASN A 238 3.63 4.50 -24.71
CA ASN A 238 4.52 4.99 -25.77
C ASN A 238 5.97 4.85 -25.33
N LEU A 239 6.64 3.84 -25.86
CA LEU A 239 8.05 3.57 -25.63
C LEU A 239 8.88 3.95 -26.84
N PHE A 240 10.10 4.40 -26.60
CA PHE A 240 11.04 4.86 -27.61
C PHE A 240 12.39 4.18 -27.43
N ALA A 241 13.13 4.05 -28.50
CA ALA A 241 14.54 3.70 -28.46
C ALA A 241 15.36 4.84 -27.81
N PHE A 242 16.57 4.51 -27.37
CA PHE A 242 17.50 5.56 -26.94
C PHE A 242 17.87 6.46 -28.13
N PRO A 243 18.16 7.74 -27.89
CA PRO A 243 18.60 8.62 -28.95
C PRO A 243 19.90 8.11 -29.54
N PRO A 244 20.15 8.31 -30.85
CA PRO A 244 21.45 8.03 -31.44
C PRO A 244 22.54 8.88 -30.77
N PRO A 245 23.80 8.44 -30.79
CA PRO A 245 24.90 9.23 -30.30
C PRO A 245 24.93 10.58 -31.02
N LYS A 246 25.39 11.63 -30.32
CA LYS A 246 25.45 12.99 -30.85
C LYS A 246 26.34 12.98 -32.10
N ARG A 247 25.78 13.35 -33.24
CA ARG A 247 26.56 13.63 -34.44
C ARG A 247 27.19 15.03 -34.30
N ASN A 248 28.43 15.21 -34.78
CA ASN A 248 29.07 16.52 -34.87
C ASN A 248 28.26 17.37 -35.86
N GLY A 249 27.39 18.23 -35.36
CA GLY A 249 26.53 19.06 -36.18
C GLY A 249 25.78 20.09 -35.32
N ARG A 250 25.33 21.19 -36.00
CA ARG A 250 24.49 22.22 -35.39
C ARG A 250 23.10 21.64 -35.08
N GLY A 251 22.54 21.97 -33.92
CA GLY A 251 21.20 21.61 -33.56
C GLY A 251 21.07 21.00 -32.16
N ARG A 252 19.84 21.00 -31.63
CA ARG A 252 19.52 20.43 -30.31
C ARG A 252 19.65 18.89 -30.35
N PRO A 253 20.36 18.26 -29.40
CA PRO A 253 20.46 16.82 -29.34
C PRO A 253 19.08 16.15 -29.24
N ALA A 254 18.91 15.02 -29.92
CA ALA A 254 17.69 14.24 -29.86
C ALA A 254 17.47 13.72 -28.43
N ILE A 255 16.28 13.95 -27.89
CA ILE A 255 15.91 13.50 -26.53
C ILE A 255 15.50 12.03 -26.53
N LYS A 256 15.04 11.50 -27.66
CA LYS A 256 14.54 10.13 -27.84
C LYS A 256 14.84 9.63 -29.27
N GLY A 257 14.91 8.33 -29.42
CA GLY A 257 15.04 7.66 -30.71
C GLY A 257 13.69 7.33 -31.34
N LYS A 258 13.67 6.34 -32.25
CA LYS A 258 12.46 5.87 -32.93
C LYS A 258 11.44 5.34 -31.93
N LYS A 259 10.15 5.50 -32.24
CA LYS A 259 9.04 4.90 -31.46
C LYS A 259 9.11 3.38 -31.59
N LEU A 260 9.03 2.67 -30.48
CA LEU A 260 9.02 1.23 -30.43
C LEU A 260 7.61 0.69 -30.67
N ARG A 261 7.54 -0.57 -31.06
CA ARG A 261 6.26 -1.30 -31.17
C ARG A 261 5.54 -1.33 -29.85
N LYS A 262 4.21 -1.23 -29.88
CA LYS A 262 3.39 -1.34 -28.67
C LYS A 262 3.61 -2.70 -27.99
N LEU A 263 3.62 -2.73 -26.67
CA LEU A 263 3.77 -3.96 -25.89
C LEU A 263 2.63 -4.95 -26.17
N SER A 264 1.41 -4.44 -26.48
CA SER A 264 0.28 -5.27 -26.92
C SER A 264 0.56 -6.01 -28.24
N THR A 265 1.28 -5.38 -29.16
CA THR A 265 1.68 -6.01 -30.45
C THR A 265 2.77 -7.06 -30.21
N ILE A 266 3.76 -6.76 -29.35
CA ILE A 266 4.82 -7.73 -28.98
C ILE A 266 4.20 -8.97 -28.33
N LEU A 267 3.19 -8.81 -27.49
CA LEU A 267 2.52 -9.92 -26.80
C LEU A 267 1.81 -10.90 -27.77
N LYS A 268 1.31 -10.37 -28.90
CA LYS A 268 0.57 -11.14 -29.91
C LYS A 268 1.45 -11.70 -31.04
N ASP A 269 2.68 -11.24 -31.16
CA ASP A 269 3.57 -11.60 -32.25
C ASP A 269 4.20 -12.97 -32.01
N PRO A 270 3.95 -13.98 -32.88
CA PRO A 270 4.53 -15.32 -32.76
C PRO A 270 6.05 -15.34 -32.98
N LYS A 271 6.60 -14.34 -33.69
CA LYS A 271 8.04 -14.24 -33.98
C LYS A 271 8.88 -13.79 -32.77
N VAL A 272 8.25 -13.34 -31.69
CA VAL A 272 8.94 -12.90 -30.49
C VAL A 272 9.49 -14.10 -29.73
N ARG A 273 10.78 -14.06 -29.44
CA ARG A 273 11.43 -15.11 -28.63
C ARG A 273 11.01 -14.97 -27.17
N TRP A 274 10.40 -16.00 -26.62
CA TRP A 274 10.00 -16.11 -25.24
C TRP A 274 10.94 -17.06 -24.50
N GLN A 275 11.39 -16.64 -23.33
CA GLN A 275 12.21 -17.45 -22.43
C GLN A 275 11.33 -18.10 -21.38
N ARG A 276 11.39 -19.43 -21.26
CA ARG A 276 10.70 -20.16 -20.19
C ARG A 276 11.40 -19.97 -18.86
N CYS A 277 10.64 -19.67 -17.83
CA CYS A 277 11.11 -19.46 -16.47
C CYS A 277 10.20 -20.15 -15.47
N ARG A 278 10.78 -20.95 -14.57
CA ARG A 278 10.05 -21.55 -13.45
C ARG A 278 10.04 -20.58 -12.28
N ILE A 279 8.85 -20.27 -11.76
CA ILE A 279 8.63 -19.40 -10.61
C ILE A 279 8.12 -20.25 -9.46
N SER A 280 8.80 -20.20 -8.30
CA SER A 280 8.49 -21.04 -7.16
C SER A 280 7.13 -20.71 -6.56
N LEU A 281 6.77 -19.43 -6.48
CA LEU A 281 5.48 -18.98 -5.97
C LEU A 281 4.91 -17.88 -6.88
N TRP A 282 3.70 -18.10 -7.42
CA TRP A 282 2.99 -17.17 -8.28
C TRP A 282 1.50 -17.15 -7.95
N TYR A 283 1.02 -16.10 -7.33
CA TYR A 283 -0.39 -15.94 -6.90
C TYR A 283 -0.93 -17.15 -6.10
N GLY A 284 -0.15 -17.64 -5.13
CA GLY A 284 -0.52 -18.77 -4.29
C GLY A 284 -0.35 -20.16 -4.94
N ARG A 285 0.16 -20.22 -6.18
CA ARG A 285 0.49 -21.47 -6.87
C ARG A 285 2.00 -21.67 -6.90
N THR A 286 2.45 -22.86 -6.58
CA THR A 286 3.86 -23.22 -6.56
C THR A 286 4.32 -23.77 -7.91
N ASN A 287 5.61 -23.65 -8.21
CA ASN A 287 6.28 -24.28 -9.37
C ASN A 287 5.66 -23.99 -10.75
N ARG A 288 5.28 -22.75 -11.00
CA ARG A 288 4.69 -22.35 -12.29
C ARG A 288 5.73 -22.08 -13.34
N MET A 289 5.52 -22.69 -14.52
CA MET A 289 6.23 -22.30 -15.73
C MET A 289 5.55 -21.09 -16.34
N VAL A 290 6.32 -20.05 -16.59
CA VAL A 290 5.86 -18.84 -17.29
C VAL A 290 6.84 -18.54 -18.43
N GLU A 291 6.35 -17.84 -19.43
CA GLU A 291 7.16 -17.32 -20.52
C GLU A 291 7.36 -15.82 -20.34
N ILE A 292 8.59 -15.38 -20.46
CA ILE A 292 8.99 -13.99 -20.27
C ILE A 292 9.73 -13.46 -21.49
N THR A 293 9.48 -12.20 -21.82
CA THR A 293 10.33 -11.42 -22.72
C THR A 293 10.54 -10.04 -22.14
N SER A 294 11.70 -9.43 -22.37
CA SER A 294 12.04 -8.13 -21.78
C SER A 294 12.85 -7.28 -22.74
N GLY A 295 12.83 -5.98 -22.51
CA GLY A 295 13.65 -5.04 -23.27
C GLY A 295 13.89 -3.76 -22.46
N ILE A 296 14.77 -2.91 -23.01
CA ILE A 296 15.08 -1.59 -22.46
C ILE A 296 14.49 -0.57 -23.40
N ALA A 297 13.90 0.48 -22.84
CA ALA A 297 13.28 1.56 -23.60
C ALA A 297 13.30 2.86 -22.84
N LEU A 298 13.10 3.96 -23.53
CA LEU A 298 12.76 5.24 -22.94
C LEU A 298 11.23 5.39 -22.89
N TRP A 299 10.72 5.64 -21.71
CA TRP A 299 9.35 6.09 -21.57
C TRP A 299 9.32 7.61 -21.57
N TYR A 300 8.57 8.18 -22.53
CA TYR A 300 8.56 9.62 -22.76
C TYR A 300 7.14 10.15 -22.96
N ARG A 301 6.91 11.30 -22.37
CA ARG A 301 5.76 12.17 -22.59
C ARG A 301 6.25 13.63 -22.69
N GLY A 302 5.65 14.44 -23.55
CA GLY A 302 6.00 15.86 -23.68
C GLY A 302 5.95 16.58 -22.33
N GLY A 303 6.89 17.49 -22.11
CA GLY A 303 7.01 18.29 -20.88
C GLY A 303 7.70 17.60 -19.70
N VAL A 304 8.09 16.32 -19.82
CA VAL A 304 8.78 15.58 -18.76
C VAL A 304 10.06 14.95 -19.30
N ALA A 305 11.10 14.89 -18.48
CA ALA A 305 12.34 14.21 -18.84
C ALA A 305 12.09 12.74 -19.19
N PRO A 306 12.73 12.20 -20.25
CA PRO A 306 12.56 10.80 -20.62
C PRO A 306 13.13 9.90 -19.52
N VAL A 307 12.41 8.82 -19.26
CA VAL A 307 12.73 7.88 -18.20
C VAL A 307 13.17 6.55 -18.80
N PRO A 308 14.44 6.12 -18.63
CA PRO A 308 14.87 4.79 -19.04
C PRO A 308 14.20 3.73 -18.17
N ILE A 309 13.59 2.76 -18.81
CA ILE A 309 12.89 1.64 -18.15
C ILE A 309 13.36 0.32 -18.74
N ARG A 310 13.31 -0.71 -17.91
CA ARG A 310 13.29 -2.09 -18.37
C ARG A 310 11.87 -2.62 -18.26
N TRP A 311 11.27 -3.00 -19.36
CA TRP A 311 9.95 -3.63 -19.38
C TRP A 311 10.09 -5.15 -19.41
N LEU A 312 9.14 -5.83 -18.81
CA LEU A 312 9.03 -7.28 -18.77
C LEU A 312 7.59 -7.66 -19.11
N LEU A 313 7.42 -8.47 -20.15
CA LEU A 313 6.16 -9.14 -20.44
C LEU A 313 6.21 -10.56 -19.88
N VAL A 314 5.13 -10.96 -19.25
CA VAL A 314 4.95 -12.31 -18.71
C VAL A 314 3.67 -12.89 -19.29
N ARG A 315 3.72 -14.11 -19.81
CA ARG A 315 2.53 -14.85 -20.23
C ARG A 315 2.53 -16.27 -19.66
N ASP A 316 1.35 -16.82 -19.49
CA ASP A 316 1.18 -18.23 -19.11
C ASP A 316 1.02 -19.06 -20.39
N PRO A 317 1.92 -20.02 -20.68
CA PRO A 317 1.82 -20.85 -21.86
C PRO A 317 0.58 -21.76 -21.86
N LYS A 318 0.06 -22.12 -20.67
CA LYS A 318 -1.14 -22.96 -20.52
C LYS A 318 -2.45 -22.18 -20.60
N GLY A 319 -2.41 -20.83 -20.58
CA GLY A 319 -3.60 -19.99 -20.61
C GLY A 319 -4.50 -20.06 -19.36
N GLU A 320 -4.06 -20.78 -18.32
CA GLU A 320 -4.82 -20.96 -17.08
C GLU A 320 -4.85 -19.70 -16.19
N LEU A 321 -3.90 -18.79 -16.40
CA LEU A 321 -3.92 -17.49 -15.76
C LEU A 321 -4.80 -16.56 -16.58
N ASP A 322 -5.73 -15.92 -15.93
CA ASP A 322 -6.57 -14.88 -16.52
C ASP A 322 -5.68 -13.97 -17.40
N ARG A 323 -6.11 -13.70 -18.63
CA ARG A 323 -5.44 -12.74 -19.56
C ARG A 323 -5.14 -11.39 -18.90
N ARG A 324 -5.83 -11.07 -17.80
CA ARG A 324 -5.56 -9.92 -16.94
C ARG A 324 -4.23 -10.02 -16.17
N LEU A 325 -3.61 -11.20 -16.06
CA LEU A 325 -2.33 -11.43 -15.39
C LEU A 325 -1.13 -11.36 -16.33
N SER A 326 -1.34 -11.33 -17.64
CA SER A 326 -0.32 -11.09 -18.67
C SER A 326 -0.05 -9.59 -18.83
N TRP A 327 0.47 -8.93 -17.79
CA TRP A 327 0.68 -7.48 -17.81
C TRP A 327 2.17 -7.14 -17.89
N PRO A 328 2.53 -6.12 -18.68
CA PRO A 328 3.89 -5.61 -18.70
C PRO A 328 4.23 -4.96 -17.36
N ARG A 329 5.44 -5.16 -16.92
CA ARG A 329 5.98 -4.59 -15.68
C ARG A 329 7.20 -3.75 -15.98
N ILE A 330 7.39 -2.69 -15.23
CA ILE A 330 8.57 -1.86 -15.31
C ILE A 330 9.46 -2.18 -14.14
N LEU A 331 10.74 -2.39 -14.40
CA LEU A 331 11.80 -2.42 -13.42
C LEU A 331 12.71 -1.23 -13.70
N MET A 332 12.82 -0.33 -12.74
CA MET A 332 13.76 0.79 -12.81
C MET A 332 14.85 0.58 -11.77
N PRO A 333 16.07 0.23 -12.17
CA PRO A 333 17.20 0.18 -11.25
C PRO A 333 17.52 1.57 -10.71
N ALA A 334 17.85 1.69 -9.43
CA ALA A 334 18.38 2.92 -8.87
C ALA A 334 19.75 3.23 -9.49
N ARG A 335 19.99 4.49 -9.83
CA ARG A 335 21.18 4.93 -10.60
C ARG A 335 22.51 4.67 -9.87
N LYS A 336 22.54 4.72 -8.55
CA LYS A 336 23.73 4.49 -7.71
C LYS A 336 24.24 3.05 -7.69
N THR A 337 23.51 2.08 -8.20
CA THR A 337 23.94 0.68 -8.27
C THR A 337 24.52 0.30 -9.64
N SER A 338 24.63 1.24 -10.55
CA SER A 338 25.24 1.05 -11.85
C SER A 338 26.72 1.43 -11.83
N SER A 339 27.56 0.66 -11.17
CA SER A 339 28.93 0.52 -11.67
C SER A 339 28.86 0.09 -13.14
N PRO A 340 29.64 0.68 -14.07
CA PRO A 340 29.54 0.39 -15.49
C PRO A 340 29.64 -1.10 -15.86
N GLY A 341 30.23 -1.95 -14.98
CA GLY A 341 30.37 -3.39 -15.17
C GLY A 341 29.14 -4.25 -14.80
N LEU A 342 28.05 -3.69 -14.23
CA LEU A 342 26.89 -4.46 -13.77
C LEU A 342 25.69 -4.45 -14.74
N CYS A 343 25.77 -3.68 -15.83
CA CYS A 343 24.85 -3.75 -16.96
C CYS A 343 25.14 -4.91 -17.93
N ALA A 344 26.26 -5.62 -17.76
CA ALA A 344 26.59 -6.79 -18.58
C ALA A 344 25.58 -7.95 -18.30
N ALA A 345 25.06 -8.47 -19.39
CA ALA A 345 23.90 -9.36 -19.57
C ALA A 345 23.79 -10.63 -18.68
N GLY A 346 24.78 -10.97 -17.87
CA GLY A 346 24.82 -12.24 -17.15
C GLY A 346 24.19 -12.26 -15.74
N ARG A 347 24.19 -11.15 -15.02
CA ARG A 347 23.72 -11.08 -13.62
C ARG A 347 22.27 -10.61 -13.44
N SER A 348 21.58 -10.24 -14.52
CA SER A 348 20.18 -9.82 -14.45
C SER A 348 19.20 -10.98 -14.25
N ARG A 349 19.57 -12.21 -14.56
CA ARG A 349 18.70 -13.40 -14.46
C ARG A 349 18.29 -13.72 -13.01
N SER A 350 19.23 -13.64 -12.06
CA SER A 350 18.95 -13.93 -10.65
C SER A 350 18.10 -12.83 -9.99
N ARG A 351 18.28 -11.57 -10.39
CA ARG A 351 17.48 -10.45 -9.88
C ARG A 351 16.05 -10.45 -10.42
N LEU A 352 15.87 -10.80 -11.70
CA LEU A 352 14.53 -10.98 -12.29
C LEU A 352 13.77 -12.14 -11.64
N ARG A 353 14.45 -13.26 -11.33
CA ARG A 353 13.87 -14.36 -10.57
C ARG A 353 13.44 -13.94 -9.16
N LYS A 354 14.29 -13.23 -8.41
CA LYS A 354 13.94 -12.71 -7.07
C LYS A 354 12.76 -11.75 -7.12
N CYS A 355 12.70 -10.85 -8.09
CA CYS A 355 11.52 -9.98 -8.27
C CYS A 355 10.26 -10.76 -8.63
N ALA A 356 10.36 -11.83 -9.42
CA ALA A 356 9.21 -12.67 -9.77
C ALA A 356 8.62 -13.39 -8.55
N HIS A 357 9.45 -13.79 -7.58
CA HIS A 357 8.99 -14.35 -6.30
C HIS A 357 8.17 -13.37 -5.48
N ILE A 358 8.59 -12.10 -5.40
CA ILE A 358 7.90 -11.04 -4.67
C ILE A 358 6.56 -10.71 -5.34
N TRP A 359 6.43 -10.93 -6.65
CA TRP A 359 5.25 -10.59 -7.44
C TRP A 359 4.13 -11.62 -7.40
N GLY A 360 4.44 -12.85 -7.04
CA GLY A 360 3.44 -13.93 -6.89
C GLY A 360 2.56 -13.79 -5.66
N SER A 361 2.99 -13.03 -4.69
CA SER A 361 2.25 -12.78 -3.46
C SER A 361 1.48 -11.47 -3.57
N ARG A 362 0.16 -11.54 -3.74
CA ARG A 362 -0.70 -10.40 -3.43
C ARG A 362 -0.58 -10.15 -1.92
N PRO A 363 -0.28 -8.93 -1.46
CA PRO A 363 -0.58 -8.59 -0.08
C PRO A 363 -2.09 -8.78 0.07
N SER A 364 -2.51 -9.77 0.86
CA SER A 364 -3.90 -9.90 1.23
C SER A 364 -4.22 -8.69 2.10
N ALA A 365 -4.87 -7.70 1.52
CA ALA A 365 -5.63 -6.73 2.28
C ALA A 365 -6.81 -7.49 2.91
N SER A 366 -6.54 -8.24 3.98
CA SER A 366 -7.55 -8.84 4.82
C SER A 366 -8.11 -7.77 5.74
N GLY A 367 -8.99 -6.94 5.18
CA GLY A 367 -10.08 -6.40 5.96
C GLY A 367 -11.03 -7.57 6.26
N PRO A 368 -11.72 -7.60 7.43
CA PRO A 368 -12.62 -8.68 7.76
C PRO A 368 -13.74 -8.72 6.71
N THR A 369 -13.67 -9.69 5.82
CA THR A 369 -14.79 -10.10 5.01
C THR A 369 -15.84 -10.64 5.96
N ARG A 370 -16.95 -9.92 6.10
CA ARG A 370 -18.19 -10.51 6.60
C ARG A 370 -18.43 -11.74 5.74
N ARG A 371 -18.23 -12.92 6.32
CA ARG A 371 -18.77 -14.16 5.77
C ARG A 371 -20.27 -13.98 5.76
N SER A 372 -20.86 -13.97 4.58
CA SER A 372 -22.28 -14.18 4.39
C SER A 372 -22.56 -15.58 4.91
N CYS A 373 -23.31 -15.65 6.01
CA CYS A 373 -23.91 -16.87 6.51
C CYS A 373 -25.05 -17.21 5.54
N ALA A 374 -24.76 -18.03 4.55
CA ALA A 374 -25.77 -18.68 3.74
C ALA A 374 -25.30 -20.13 3.58
N GLN A 375 -26.21 -21.04 3.99
CA GLN A 375 -26.19 -22.47 3.81
C GLN A 375 -25.54 -23.29 4.93
N HIS A 376 -26.32 -23.53 5.99
CA HIS A 376 -26.49 -24.90 6.53
C HIS A 376 -27.98 -25.15 6.80
N PRO A 377 -28.58 -26.20 6.25
CA PRO A 377 -29.90 -26.68 6.65
C PRO A 377 -29.76 -27.55 7.88
N HIS A 378 -30.84 -27.59 8.71
CA HIS A 378 -31.06 -28.38 9.90
C HIS A 378 -30.55 -27.80 11.24
N CYS A 379 -31.41 -26.99 11.84
CA CYS A 379 -31.72 -27.15 13.26
C CYS A 379 -33.20 -26.83 13.45
N SER A 380 -34.00 -27.91 13.52
CA SER A 380 -35.37 -27.92 14.01
C SER A 380 -35.30 -27.71 15.51
N ALA A 381 -35.93 -26.71 16.03
CA ALA A 381 -36.58 -26.59 17.33
C ALA A 381 -36.51 -25.14 17.82
N CYS A 382 -37.59 -24.41 17.61
CA CYS A 382 -38.30 -23.63 18.62
C CYS A 382 -39.57 -23.06 17.99
N SER A 383 -40.63 -23.79 18.21
CA SER A 383 -42.03 -23.39 18.00
C SER A 383 -42.50 -22.50 19.16
N ARG A 384 -43.50 -21.65 18.82
CA ARG A 384 -44.47 -20.93 19.68
C ARG A 384 -43.92 -19.62 20.28
N SER A 385 -44.60 -18.48 20.22
CA SER A 385 -46.00 -18.10 19.98
C SER A 385 -46.06 -16.59 19.81
N SER A 386 -46.67 -16.10 18.79
CA SER A 386 -47.81 -15.17 18.65
C SER A 386 -48.02 -14.02 19.67
N PRO A 387 -48.84 -12.99 19.34
CA PRO A 387 -49.09 -12.30 18.10
C PRO A 387 -49.18 -10.72 18.18
N CYS A 388 -49.15 -10.09 17.06
CA CYS A 388 -50.04 -9.06 16.53
C CYS A 388 -50.54 -7.91 17.44
N SER A 389 -50.33 -6.70 17.01
CA SER A 389 -51.43 -5.76 16.81
C SER A 389 -51.07 -4.70 15.79
N ARG A 390 -51.86 -4.77 14.72
CA ARG A 390 -52.07 -3.64 13.77
C ARG A 390 -52.74 -2.50 14.55
N MET A 391 -52.40 -1.29 14.28
CA MET A 391 -53.37 -0.22 14.22
C MET A 391 -53.07 0.69 13.03
N SER A 392 -54.06 0.73 12.24
CA SER A 392 -54.30 1.51 11.02
C SER A 392 -54.63 2.98 11.33
N SER A 393 -54.27 3.82 10.38
CA SER A 393 -55.06 4.83 9.72
C SER A 393 -55.40 6.16 10.43
N GLN A 394 -55.21 7.15 9.66
CA GLN A 394 -56.08 8.28 9.28
C GLN A 394 -55.61 9.69 9.60
N ASN A 395 -55.24 10.32 8.52
CA ASN A 395 -55.83 11.58 8.02
C ASN A 395 -55.97 12.79 8.99
N ARG A 396 -55.31 13.85 8.67
CA ARG A 396 -56.03 15.13 8.34
C ARG A 396 -55.09 16.20 7.78
N ARG A 397 -55.58 16.68 6.67
CA ARG A 397 -55.24 17.94 5.97
C ARG A 397 -55.45 19.14 6.88
N ASN A 398 -54.75 20.17 6.60
CA ASN A 398 -55.10 21.56 6.35
C ASN A 398 -54.33 22.63 7.11
N SER A 399 -53.77 23.49 6.32
CA SER A 399 -53.84 24.98 6.31
C SER A 399 -53.11 25.72 7.46
N LYS A 400 -52.02 26.32 7.18
CA LYS A 400 -51.87 27.70 6.68
C LYS A 400 -50.43 27.94 6.27
#